data_f51b5e59f700c77a9cba84adcfb7c592
#
_entry.id   f51b5e59f700c77a9cba84adcfb7c592
#
_cell.length_a   1.000
_cell.length_b   1.000
_cell.length_c   1.000
_cell.angle_alpha   90.00
_cell.angle_beta   90.00
_cell.angle_gamma   90.00
#
_symmetry.space_group_name_H-M   'P 1'
#
loop_
_entity.id
_entity.type
_entity.pdbx_description
1 polymer ?
#
loop_
_entity_poly.entity_id
_entity_poly.type
_entity_poly.pdbx_seq_one_letter_code
_entity_poly.pdbx_strand_id
1 'polypeptide(L)'
;MIPPAGIEPGKNDLFYNESHDAWRQELRKFVSKEIVPFVEEWEEAGEFSRELYKKAGEFGLLGMGYPEKYGGTSEGIDIFHGIVTSEELAQGCGGVAASLLSLNISLPLIMALGTEEQKQKYIPPVIAGDKIACLGVTEPSGGSDVAGIKTKAVRDGNHFVINGSKMFITSGMRADYYVIACRTGGPGTSGISAIVVEKGTPGFSQTPLK
;
A
#
# COMPACT_ATOMS: atom_id res chain seq x y z
N MET A 1 -21.78 15.40 10.30
CA MET A 1 -20.70 16.32 9.84
C MET A 1 -19.73 16.43 11.01
N ILE A 2 -18.62 15.71 10.97
CA ILE A 2 -17.54 15.85 11.96
C ILE A 2 -16.86 17.16 11.62
N PRO A 3 -16.77 18.14 12.54
CA PRO A 3 -16.03 19.35 12.27
C PRO A 3 -14.58 18.94 11.98
N PRO A 4 -13.89 19.57 11.01
CA PRO A 4 -12.48 19.30 10.81
C PRO A 4 -11.80 19.53 12.15
N ALA A 5 -11.15 18.49 12.67
CA ALA A 5 -10.27 18.62 13.81
C ALA A 5 -9.11 19.52 13.32
N GLY A 6 -9.29 20.82 13.47
CA GLY A 6 -8.31 21.80 13.06
C GLY A 6 -7.12 21.68 13.99
N ILE A 7 -6.16 20.87 13.62
CA ILE A 7 -4.78 21.18 13.96
C ILE A 7 -4.44 22.34 13.04
N GLU A 8 -4.75 23.56 13.49
CA GLU A 8 -4.19 24.74 12.89
C GLU A 8 -2.68 24.65 13.10
N PRO A 9 -1.85 24.70 12.06
CA PRO A 9 -0.40 24.73 12.23
C PRO A 9 -0.07 25.91 13.16
N GLY A 10 0.36 25.60 14.36
CA GLY A 10 0.78 26.63 15.30
C GLY A 10 2.00 27.33 14.74
N LYS A 11 2.07 28.65 14.84
CA LYS A 11 3.21 29.48 14.41
C LYS A 11 4.57 29.10 15.05
N ASN A 12 4.62 28.06 15.89
CA ASN A 12 5.80 27.55 16.60
C ASN A 12 5.84 26.01 16.62
N ASP A 13 5.42 25.37 15.53
CA ASP A 13 5.56 23.90 15.48
C ASP A 13 7.03 23.53 15.23
N LEU A 14 7.63 22.83 16.19
CA LEU A 14 9.04 22.42 16.13
C LEU A 14 9.30 21.36 15.05
N PHE A 15 8.26 20.72 14.53
CA PHE A 15 8.36 19.56 13.67
C PHE A 15 7.89 19.79 12.23
N TYR A 16 6.99 20.75 12.01
CA TYR A 16 6.45 21.05 10.70
C TYR A 16 7.06 22.36 10.14
N ASN A 17 7.20 22.40 8.84
CA ASN A 17 7.70 23.54 8.08
C ASN A 17 6.74 23.92 6.94
N GLU A 18 7.08 24.96 6.19
CA GLU A 18 6.23 25.48 5.10
C GLU A 18 5.91 24.41 4.02
N SER A 19 6.81 23.46 3.75
CA SER A 19 6.54 22.38 2.77
C SER A 19 5.50 21.40 3.28
N HIS A 20 5.53 21.06 4.58
CA HIS A 20 4.51 20.23 5.21
C HIS A 20 3.14 20.90 5.22
N ASP A 21 3.10 22.21 5.48
CA ASP A 21 1.86 22.99 5.46
C ASP A 21 1.29 23.11 4.06
N ALA A 22 2.12 23.34 3.06
CA ALA A 22 1.71 23.36 1.66
C ALA A 22 1.14 22.00 1.23
N TRP A 23 1.83 20.90 1.57
CA TRP A 23 1.35 19.54 1.32
C TRP A 23 0.01 19.27 2.00
N ARG A 24 -0.14 19.65 3.27
CA ARG A 24 -1.39 19.54 4.03
C ARG A 24 -2.56 20.24 3.32
N GLN A 25 -2.35 21.45 2.88
CA GLN A 25 -3.39 22.25 2.21
C GLN A 25 -3.84 21.59 0.89
N GLU A 26 -2.90 21.15 0.06
CA GLU A 26 -3.24 20.51 -1.21
C GLU A 26 -3.90 19.14 -0.99
N LEU A 27 -3.40 18.35 -0.06
CA LEU A 27 -4.01 17.04 0.24
C LEU A 27 -5.41 17.19 0.84
N ARG A 28 -5.64 18.19 1.69
CA ARG A 28 -6.98 18.50 2.22
C ARG A 28 -7.97 18.85 1.11
N LYS A 29 -7.55 19.60 0.09
CA LYS A 29 -8.39 19.86 -1.09
C LYS A 29 -8.71 18.57 -1.85
N PHE A 30 -7.71 17.72 -2.05
CA PHE A 30 -7.89 16.41 -2.68
C PHE A 30 -8.90 15.56 -1.90
N VAL A 31 -8.72 15.40 -0.59
CA VAL A 31 -9.61 14.62 0.28
C VAL A 31 -11.03 15.16 0.24
N SER A 32 -11.19 16.49 0.38
CA SER A 32 -12.51 17.14 0.38
C SER A 32 -13.25 16.98 -0.95
N LYS A 33 -12.53 16.88 -2.07
CA LYS A 33 -13.12 16.76 -3.41
C LYS A 33 -13.31 15.32 -3.85
N GLU A 34 -12.31 14.48 -3.65
CA GLU A 34 -12.24 13.15 -4.27
C GLU A 34 -12.62 12.01 -3.31
N ILE A 35 -12.73 12.26 -2.01
CA ILE A 35 -13.04 11.23 -1.00
C ILE A 35 -14.31 11.56 -0.24
N VAL A 36 -14.35 12.67 0.49
CA VAL A 36 -15.44 13.01 1.41
C VAL A 36 -16.84 12.92 0.79
N PRO A 37 -17.10 13.40 -0.43
CA PRO A 37 -18.45 13.36 -1.02
C PRO A 37 -18.96 11.95 -1.32
N PHE A 38 -18.08 10.95 -1.36
CA PHE A 38 -18.39 9.59 -1.79
C PHE A 38 -18.33 8.57 -0.65
N VAL A 39 -17.98 8.98 0.57
CA VAL A 39 -17.71 8.05 1.69
C VAL A 39 -18.95 7.21 2.01
N GLU A 40 -20.14 7.82 2.11
CA GLU A 40 -21.37 7.08 2.44
C GLU A 40 -21.68 6.01 1.37
N GLU A 41 -21.58 6.35 0.09
CA GLU A 41 -21.78 5.42 -1.03
C GLU A 41 -20.78 4.25 -0.97
N TRP A 42 -19.51 4.55 -0.69
CA TRP A 42 -18.46 3.52 -0.63
C TRP A 42 -18.57 2.61 0.59
N GLU A 43 -18.99 3.15 1.72
CA GLU A 43 -19.26 2.37 2.94
C GLU A 43 -20.42 1.40 2.73
N GLU A 44 -21.50 1.84 2.08
CA GLU A 44 -22.64 0.99 1.74
C GLU A 44 -22.27 -0.09 0.69
N ALA A 45 -21.48 0.27 -0.30
CA ALA A 45 -20.99 -0.66 -1.33
C ALA A 45 -19.93 -1.63 -0.82
N GLY A 46 -19.23 -1.32 0.29
CA GLY A 46 -18.10 -2.07 0.79
C GLY A 46 -16.84 -1.93 -0.07
N GLU A 47 -16.85 -1.01 -1.04
CA GLU A 47 -15.70 -0.72 -1.90
C GLU A 47 -15.77 0.70 -2.46
N PHE A 48 -14.62 1.26 -2.84
CA PHE A 48 -14.53 2.54 -3.53
C PHE A 48 -13.99 2.38 -4.96
N SER A 49 -14.23 3.37 -5.81
CA SER A 49 -13.82 3.34 -7.21
C SER A 49 -12.31 3.13 -7.36
N ARG A 50 -11.92 2.23 -8.26
CA ARG A 50 -10.51 2.03 -8.63
C ARG A 50 -9.88 3.28 -9.24
N GLU A 51 -10.70 4.16 -9.83
CA GLU A 51 -10.25 5.43 -10.40
C GLU A 51 -9.62 6.36 -9.35
N LEU A 52 -9.97 6.20 -8.06
CA LEU A 52 -9.33 6.97 -7.00
C LEU A 52 -7.82 6.71 -6.91
N TYR A 53 -7.36 5.47 -7.19
CA TYR A 53 -5.92 5.20 -7.25
C TYR A 53 -5.26 5.97 -8.38
N LYS A 54 -5.91 6.07 -9.55
CA LYS A 54 -5.39 6.84 -10.68
C LYS A 54 -5.27 8.33 -10.32
N LYS A 55 -6.34 8.90 -9.77
CA LYS A 55 -6.33 10.29 -9.29
C LYS A 55 -5.28 10.55 -8.22
N ALA A 56 -5.10 9.61 -7.29
CA ALA A 56 -4.08 9.70 -6.25
C ALA A 56 -2.65 9.61 -6.81
N GLY A 57 -2.44 8.79 -7.85
CA GLY A 57 -1.18 8.72 -8.57
C GLY A 57 -0.87 10.02 -9.33
N GLU A 58 -1.83 10.54 -10.09
CA GLU A 58 -1.72 11.81 -10.82
C GLU A 58 -1.51 13.02 -9.89
N PHE A 59 -2.10 12.99 -8.70
CA PHE A 59 -1.87 13.98 -7.66
C PHE A 59 -0.46 13.89 -7.03
N GLY A 60 0.26 12.78 -7.22
CA GLY A 60 1.58 12.52 -6.65
C GLY A 60 1.57 11.84 -5.28
N LEU A 61 0.38 11.55 -4.72
CA LEU A 61 0.23 10.94 -3.39
C LEU A 61 0.91 9.57 -3.31
N LEU A 62 0.72 8.72 -4.31
CA LEU A 62 1.23 7.34 -4.29
C LEU A 62 2.74 7.26 -4.57
N GLY A 63 3.29 8.26 -5.26
CA GLY A 63 4.71 8.33 -5.62
C GLY A 63 5.59 9.06 -4.58
N MET A 64 4.99 9.59 -3.52
CA MET A 64 5.71 10.35 -2.50
C MET A 64 6.73 9.47 -1.76
N GLY A 65 7.99 9.90 -1.73
CA GLY A 65 9.11 9.17 -1.12
C GLY A 65 9.74 8.11 -2.02
N TYR A 66 9.19 7.83 -3.21
CA TYR A 66 9.81 6.94 -4.19
C TYR A 66 10.76 7.72 -5.13
N PRO A 67 11.87 7.09 -5.59
CA PRO A 67 12.82 7.75 -6.49
C PRO A 67 12.19 8.20 -7.81
N GLU A 68 12.69 9.34 -8.34
CA GLU A 68 12.24 9.95 -9.59
C GLU A 68 12.39 9.01 -10.80
N LYS A 69 13.42 8.16 -10.79
CA LYS A 69 13.65 7.17 -11.85
C LYS A 69 12.54 6.13 -12.00
N TYR A 70 11.66 6.01 -11.01
CA TYR A 70 10.45 5.19 -11.05
C TYR A 70 9.16 6.02 -11.21
N GLY A 71 9.29 7.35 -11.31
CA GLY A 71 8.16 8.28 -11.42
C GLY A 71 7.65 8.80 -10.08
N GLY A 72 8.42 8.64 -9.00
CA GLY A 72 8.10 9.20 -7.68
C GLY A 72 8.68 10.59 -7.46
N THR A 73 8.55 11.07 -6.23
CA THR A 73 9.13 12.32 -5.73
C THR A 73 9.77 12.05 -4.38
N SER A 74 11.10 12.06 -4.31
CA SER A 74 11.85 11.80 -3.09
C SER A 74 12.59 13.02 -2.55
N GLU A 75 12.96 13.97 -3.40
CA GLU A 75 13.65 15.18 -3.00
C GLU A 75 12.76 16.06 -2.11
N GLY A 76 13.28 16.45 -0.94
CA GLY A 76 12.56 17.27 0.04
C GLY A 76 11.46 16.56 0.83
N ILE A 77 11.22 15.27 0.57
CA ILE A 77 10.23 14.49 1.30
C ILE A 77 10.86 13.84 2.53
N ASP A 78 10.22 14.02 3.66
CA ASP A 78 10.60 13.44 4.95
C ASP A 78 9.44 12.70 5.64
N ILE A 79 9.67 12.20 6.84
CA ILE A 79 8.67 11.44 7.59
C ILE A 79 7.44 12.29 7.94
N PHE A 80 7.57 13.60 8.11
CA PHE A 80 6.46 14.49 8.48
C PHE A 80 5.49 14.67 7.32
N HIS A 81 5.93 14.61 6.07
CA HIS A 81 5.03 14.52 4.91
C HIS A 81 4.15 13.26 4.98
N GLY A 82 4.71 12.13 5.41
CA GLY A 82 3.95 10.88 5.62
C GLY A 82 2.94 10.99 6.77
N ILE A 83 3.30 11.68 7.87
CA ILE A 83 2.39 11.94 8.99
C ILE A 83 1.24 12.82 8.52
N VAL A 84 1.52 13.95 7.87
CA VAL A 84 0.51 14.85 7.29
C VAL A 84 -0.42 14.09 6.35
N THR A 85 0.14 13.21 5.50
CA THR A 85 -0.64 12.38 4.59
C THR A 85 -1.62 11.50 5.34
N SER A 86 -1.18 10.83 6.39
CA SER A 86 -2.03 9.96 7.21
C SER A 86 -3.11 10.74 7.94
N GLU A 87 -2.79 11.90 8.48
CA GLU A 87 -3.73 12.78 9.19
C GLU A 87 -4.85 13.27 8.26
N GLU A 88 -4.52 13.77 7.07
CA GLU A 88 -5.52 14.34 6.16
C GLU A 88 -6.39 13.25 5.51
N LEU A 89 -5.80 12.11 5.10
CA LEU A 89 -6.58 11.00 4.54
C LEU A 89 -7.53 10.39 5.56
N ALA A 90 -7.10 10.26 6.82
CA ALA A 90 -7.93 9.69 7.89
C ALA A 90 -9.15 10.56 8.22
N GLN A 91 -9.10 11.87 7.96
CA GLN A 91 -10.27 12.74 8.12
C GLN A 91 -11.37 12.47 7.08
N GLY A 92 -11.00 11.92 5.92
CA GLY A 92 -11.97 11.51 4.90
C GLY A 92 -12.58 10.15 5.24
N CYS A 93 -11.78 9.10 5.17
CA CYS A 93 -12.20 7.73 5.47
C CYS A 93 -10.98 6.86 5.76
N GLY A 94 -10.94 6.24 6.95
CA GLY A 94 -9.83 5.38 7.38
C GLY A 94 -9.65 4.15 6.49
N GLY A 95 -10.73 3.54 6.00
CA GLY A 95 -10.68 2.40 5.09
C GLY A 95 -10.07 2.75 3.73
N VAL A 96 -10.45 3.91 3.18
CA VAL A 96 -9.86 4.45 1.95
C VAL A 96 -8.38 4.75 2.14
N ALA A 97 -8.02 5.43 3.26
CA ALA A 97 -6.64 5.74 3.60
C ALA A 97 -5.78 4.48 3.67
N ALA A 98 -6.22 3.45 4.42
CA ALA A 98 -5.51 2.18 4.55
C ALA A 98 -5.33 1.48 3.20
N SER A 99 -6.35 1.52 2.34
CA SER A 99 -6.28 0.88 1.02
C SER A 99 -5.37 1.64 0.06
N LEU A 100 -5.48 2.96 -0.04
CA LEU A 100 -4.61 3.79 -0.89
C LEU A 100 -3.14 3.66 -0.49
N LEU A 101 -2.85 3.67 0.82
CA LEU A 101 -1.49 3.60 1.33
C LEU A 101 -0.96 2.16 1.48
N SER A 102 -1.71 1.13 1.07
CA SER A 102 -1.27 -0.27 1.13
C SER A 102 0.00 -0.55 0.33
N LEU A 103 0.30 0.28 -0.68
CA LEU A 103 1.56 0.21 -1.41
C LEU A 103 2.77 0.43 -0.49
N ASN A 104 2.64 1.22 0.57
CA ASN A 104 3.72 1.55 1.50
C ASN A 104 4.15 0.38 2.40
N ILE A 105 3.42 -0.73 2.41
CA ILE A 105 3.81 -1.97 3.08
C ILE A 105 4.27 -3.06 2.10
N SER A 106 3.96 -2.93 0.81
CA SER A 106 4.30 -3.93 -0.21
C SER A 106 5.51 -3.52 -1.07
N LEU A 107 5.51 -2.31 -1.61
CA LEU A 107 6.59 -1.83 -2.47
C LEU A 107 7.96 -1.65 -1.78
N PRO A 108 8.07 -1.28 -0.49
CA PRO A 108 9.36 -1.19 0.18
C PRO A 108 10.17 -2.49 0.15
N LEU A 109 9.50 -3.66 0.16
CA LEU A 109 10.18 -4.95 0.00
C LEU A 109 10.79 -5.09 -1.40
N ILE A 110 10.09 -4.66 -2.44
CA ILE A 110 10.59 -4.67 -3.82
C ILE A 110 11.71 -3.64 -3.96
N MET A 111 11.56 -2.45 -3.36
CA MET A 111 12.61 -1.41 -3.37
C MET A 111 13.90 -1.87 -2.72
N ALA A 112 13.81 -2.56 -1.58
CA ALA A 112 14.99 -2.97 -0.81
C ALA A 112 15.67 -4.21 -1.39
N LEU A 113 14.90 -5.19 -1.88
CA LEU A 113 15.38 -6.54 -2.17
C LEU A 113 15.28 -6.93 -3.65
N GLY A 114 14.48 -6.21 -4.44
CA GLY A 114 14.25 -6.52 -5.85
C GLY A 114 15.45 -6.17 -6.73
N THR A 115 15.58 -6.90 -7.85
CA THR A 115 16.49 -6.51 -8.94
C THR A 115 16.00 -5.21 -9.59
N GLU A 116 16.86 -4.53 -10.34
CA GLU A 116 16.47 -3.30 -11.04
C GLU A 116 15.31 -3.57 -12.04
N GLU A 117 15.34 -4.73 -12.71
CA GLU A 117 14.27 -5.16 -13.60
C GLU A 117 12.93 -5.31 -12.86
N GLN A 118 12.94 -5.93 -11.66
CA GLN A 118 11.76 -6.05 -10.82
C GLN A 118 11.24 -4.70 -10.36
N LYS A 119 12.13 -3.80 -9.95
CA LYS A 119 11.76 -2.43 -9.53
C LYS A 119 11.09 -1.67 -10.68
N GLN A 120 11.68 -1.70 -11.88
CA GLN A 120 11.11 -1.07 -13.07
C GLN A 120 9.77 -1.68 -13.50
N LYS A 121 9.59 -2.97 -13.29
CA LYS A 121 8.34 -3.64 -13.65
C LYS A 121 7.18 -3.32 -12.70
N TYR A 122 7.45 -3.29 -11.38
CA TYR A 122 6.38 -3.29 -10.38
C TYR A 122 6.11 -1.92 -9.75
N ILE A 123 7.13 -1.06 -9.61
CA ILE A 123 6.97 0.20 -8.88
C ILE A 123 6.22 1.25 -9.71
N PRO A 124 6.65 1.60 -10.94
CA PRO A 124 6.03 2.67 -11.71
C PRO A 124 4.51 2.54 -11.87
N PRO A 125 3.96 1.38 -12.30
CA PRO A 125 2.52 1.28 -12.52
C PRO A 125 1.71 1.35 -11.23
N VAL A 126 2.30 1.03 -10.07
CA VAL A 126 1.61 1.14 -8.77
C VAL A 126 1.59 2.57 -8.29
N ILE A 127 2.71 3.29 -8.34
CA ILE A 127 2.75 4.69 -7.90
C ILE A 127 2.01 5.63 -8.88
N ALA A 128 1.84 5.24 -10.13
CA ALA A 128 0.97 5.93 -11.09
C ALA A 128 -0.54 5.64 -10.88
N GLY A 129 -0.89 4.70 -9.98
CA GLY A 129 -2.26 4.29 -9.73
C GLY A 129 -2.90 3.39 -10.79
N ASP A 130 -2.12 2.91 -11.77
CA ASP A 130 -2.58 1.99 -12.82
C ASP A 130 -2.75 0.57 -12.28
N LYS A 131 -1.93 0.20 -11.30
CA LYS A 131 -1.92 -1.10 -10.63
C LYS A 131 -2.02 -0.94 -9.12
N ILE A 132 -2.54 -1.95 -8.45
CA ILE A 132 -2.65 -2.01 -6.99
C ILE A 132 -1.74 -3.13 -6.51
N ALA A 133 -0.92 -2.84 -5.48
CA ALA A 133 -0.09 -3.84 -4.81
C ALA A 133 -0.57 -4.06 -3.38
N CYS A 134 -0.47 -5.30 -2.92
CA CYS A 134 -0.78 -5.67 -1.54
C CYS A 134 0.29 -6.59 -0.95
N LEU A 135 0.29 -6.70 0.38
CA LEU A 135 1.20 -7.56 1.15
C LEU A 135 0.42 -8.68 1.82
N GLY A 136 0.79 -9.93 1.53
CA GLY A 136 0.23 -11.12 2.13
C GLY A 136 1.18 -11.77 3.14
N VAL A 137 0.98 -11.51 4.42
CA VAL A 137 1.75 -12.11 5.53
C VAL A 137 0.88 -13.04 6.36
N THR A 138 -0.22 -12.52 6.91
CA THR A 138 -1.13 -13.23 7.82
C THR A 138 -1.71 -14.48 7.19
N GLU A 139 -1.78 -15.55 7.97
CA GLU A 139 -2.37 -16.85 7.61
C GLU A 139 -3.52 -17.20 8.56
N PRO A 140 -4.40 -18.16 8.20
CA PRO A 140 -5.43 -18.64 9.13
C PRO A 140 -4.87 -19.15 10.46
N SER A 141 -3.60 -19.57 10.48
CA SER A 141 -2.91 -20.07 11.67
C SER A 141 -2.25 -19.00 12.53
N GLY A 142 -2.11 -17.75 12.07
CA GLY A 142 -1.49 -16.67 12.84
C GLY A 142 -0.98 -15.52 11.97
N GLY A 143 -0.75 -14.37 12.61
CA GLY A 143 -0.24 -13.14 11.97
C GLY A 143 0.98 -12.56 12.67
N SER A 144 0.92 -12.40 14.02
CA SER A 144 2.03 -11.84 14.81
C SER A 144 3.26 -12.74 14.82
N ASP A 145 3.07 -14.06 14.81
CA ASP A 145 4.16 -15.02 14.66
C ASP A 145 4.53 -15.21 13.18
N VAL A 146 5.23 -14.23 12.61
CA VAL A 146 5.73 -14.30 11.23
C VAL A 146 6.70 -15.47 11.03
N ALA A 147 7.47 -15.81 12.08
CA ALA A 147 8.39 -16.96 12.04
C ALA A 147 7.66 -18.30 11.83
N GLY A 148 6.37 -18.38 12.21
CA GLY A 148 5.51 -19.54 12.07
C GLY A 148 4.79 -19.67 10.72
N ILE A 149 5.05 -18.83 9.73
CA ILE A 149 4.44 -18.89 8.39
C ILE A 149 4.58 -20.29 7.80
N LYS A 150 3.44 -20.85 7.33
CA LYS A 150 3.31 -22.19 6.75
C LYS A 150 3.21 -22.18 5.22
N THR A 151 2.77 -21.08 4.59
CA THR A 151 2.78 -20.94 3.13
C THR A 151 4.18 -21.24 2.61
N LYS A 152 4.32 -22.27 1.79
CA LYS A 152 5.61 -22.73 1.24
C LYS A 152 5.73 -22.33 -0.22
N ALA A 153 6.96 -21.97 -0.61
CA ALA A 153 7.36 -21.84 -1.99
C ALA A 153 8.52 -22.79 -2.27
N VAL A 154 8.28 -23.77 -3.13
CA VAL A 154 9.27 -24.79 -3.52
C VAL A 154 9.75 -24.47 -4.93
N ARG A 155 11.06 -24.44 -5.13
CA ARG A 155 11.64 -24.21 -6.44
C ARG A 155 11.44 -25.45 -7.34
N ASP A 156 10.90 -25.21 -8.53
CA ASP A 156 10.75 -26.19 -9.59
C ASP A 156 11.32 -25.60 -10.89
N GLY A 157 12.54 -26.01 -11.22
CA GLY A 157 13.29 -25.41 -12.33
C GLY A 157 13.48 -23.91 -12.19
N ASN A 158 12.90 -23.14 -13.09
CA ASN A 158 12.94 -21.66 -13.10
C ASN A 158 11.73 -21.01 -12.39
N HIS A 159 10.87 -21.79 -11.76
CA HIS A 159 9.65 -21.32 -11.11
C HIS A 159 9.66 -21.63 -9.61
N PHE A 160 8.77 -20.96 -8.89
CA PHE A 160 8.38 -21.37 -7.55
C PHE A 160 6.93 -21.86 -7.57
N VAL A 161 6.69 -23.02 -6.99
CA VAL A 161 5.33 -23.50 -6.71
C VAL A 161 4.97 -23.10 -5.30
N ILE A 162 3.95 -22.24 -5.17
CA ILE A 162 3.50 -21.69 -3.88
C ILE A 162 2.25 -22.41 -3.45
N ASN A 163 2.25 -22.95 -2.22
CA ASN A 163 1.10 -23.60 -1.60
C ASN A 163 0.86 -23.02 -0.22
N GLY A 164 -0.36 -22.53 0.02
CA GLY A 164 -0.77 -21.94 1.28
C GLY A 164 -1.95 -20.99 1.12
N SER A 165 -2.31 -20.33 2.22
CA SER A 165 -3.39 -19.35 2.25
C SER A 165 -2.97 -18.13 3.05
N LYS A 166 -3.41 -16.95 2.62
CA LYS A 166 -3.24 -15.68 3.33
C LYS A 166 -4.61 -15.12 3.70
N MET A 167 -4.69 -14.37 4.80
CA MET A 167 -5.95 -13.87 5.36
C MET A 167 -5.81 -12.40 5.78
N PHE A 168 -6.90 -11.65 5.76
CA PHE A 168 -6.94 -10.24 6.14
C PHE A 168 -6.01 -9.34 5.30
N ILE A 169 -5.97 -9.60 3.99
CA ILE A 169 -5.07 -8.87 3.09
C ILE A 169 -5.75 -7.62 2.58
N THR A 170 -5.31 -6.46 3.04
CA THR A 170 -5.77 -5.14 2.56
C THR A 170 -5.63 -5.08 1.04
N SER A 171 -6.67 -4.66 0.36
CA SER A 171 -6.77 -4.64 -1.11
C SER A 171 -6.66 -6.02 -1.79
N GLY A 172 -6.72 -7.14 -1.05
CA GLY A 172 -6.50 -8.49 -1.57
C GLY A 172 -7.43 -8.90 -2.72
N MET A 173 -8.68 -8.42 -2.73
CA MET A 173 -9.62 -8.68 -3.83
C MET A 173 -9.34 -7.85 -5.08
N ARG A 174 -8.66 -6.71 -4.93
CA ARG A 174 -8.51 -5.67 -5.95
C ARG A 174 -7.11 -5.59 -6.55
N ALA A 175 -6.09 -6.08 -5.82
CA ALA A 175 -4.70 -5.98 -6.20
C ALA A 175 -4.40 -6.68 -7.52
N ASP A 176 -3.41 -6.15 -8.22
CA ASP A 176 -2.80 -6.75 -9.41
C ASP A 176 -1.52 -7.50 -9.04
N TYR A 177 -0.82 -7.02 -8.00
CA TYR A 177 0.45 -7.57 -7.51
C TYR A 177 0.33 -7.91 -6.03
N TYR A 178 0.70 -9.13 -5.69
CA TYR A 178 0.66 -9.68 -4.33
C TYR A 178 2.08 -9.99 -3.89
N VAL A 179 2.62 -9.23 -2.96
CA VAL A 179 3.89 -9.53 -2.30
C VAL A 179 3.60 -10.53 -1.19
N ILE A 180 3.92 -11.79 -1.40
CA ILE A 180 3.56 -12.88 -0.49
C ILE A 180 4.77 -13.34 0.30
N ALA A 181 4.67 -13.31 1.64
CA ALA A 181 5.64 -13.93 2.52
C ALA A 181 5.49 -15.45 2.49
N CYS A 182 6.52 -16.15 2.05
CA CYS A 182 6.53 -17.60 1.88
C CYS A 182 7.76 -18.21 2.54
N ARG A 183 7.63 -19.45 3.01
CA ARG A 183 8.76 -20.25 3.46
C ARG A 183 9.46 -20.90 2.27
N THR A 184 10.69 -20.47 2.03
CA THR A 184 11.61 -21.03 1.02
C THR A 184 12.78 -21.79 1.63
N GLY A 185 13.03 -21.63 2.93
CA GLY A 185 14.12 -22.23 3.68
C GLY A 185 13.67 -22.95 4.96
N GLY A 186 14.58 -23.10 5.88
CA GLY A 186 14.38 -23.73 7.19
C GLY A 186 13.40 -22.97 8.10
N PRO A 187 13.27 -23.39 9.37
CA PRO A 187 12.43 -22.75 10.36
C PRO A 187 12.94 -21.35 10.73
N GLY A 188 12.06 -20.54 11.33
CA GLY A 188 12.40 -19.18 11.77
C GLY A 188 12.27 -18.14 10.65
N THR A 189 12.63 -16.89 10.96
CA THR A 189 12.50 -15.75 10.04
C THR A 189 13.46 -15.81 8.85
N SER A 190 14.67 -16.39 9.06
CA SER A 190 15.69 -16.54 8.01
C SER A 190 15.26 -17.46 6.86
N GLY A 191 14.22 -18.30 7.07
CA GLY A 191 13.66 -19.17 6.04
C GLY A 191 12.55 -18.54 5.23
N ILE A 192 12.23 -17.25 5.43
CA ILE A 192 11.12 -16.55 4.77
C ILE A 192 11.65 -15.68 3.64
N SER A 193 10.96 -15.74 2.50
CA SER A 193 11.19 -14.87 1.35
C SER A 193 9.91 -14.14 0.96
N ALA A 194 10.04 -12.99 0.32
CA ALA A 194 8.94 -12.29 -0.33
C ALA A 194 8.92 -12.66 -1.83
N ILE A 195 7.78 -13.12 -2.31
CA ILE A 195 7.58 -13.48 -3.73
C ILE A 195 6.44 -12.64 -4.27
N VAL A 196 6.64 -11.99 -5.43
CA VAL A 196 5.57 -11.27 -6.12
C VAL A 196 4.77 -12.27 -6.96
N VAL A 197 3.46 -12.33 -6.70
CA VAL A 197 2.49 -13.11 -7.48
C VAL A 197 1.60 -12.11 -8.22
N GLU A 198 1.45 -12.28 -9.51
CA GLU A 198 0.58 -11.44 -10.32
C GLU A 198 -0.86 -12.00 -10.35
N LYS A 199 -1.85 -11.11 -10.43
CA LYS A 199 -3.25 -11.51 -10.62
C LYS A 199 -3.39 -12.37 -11.87
N GLY A 200 -4.11 -13.46 -11.75
CA GLY A 200 -4.29 -14.41 -12.87
C GLY A 200 -3.21 -15.48 -12.98
N THR A 201 -2.23 -15.51 -12.07
CA THR A 201 -1.29 -16.63 -11.98
C THR A 201 -2.07 -17.95 -11.81
N PRO A 202 -1.78 -19.01 -12.58
CA PRO A 202 -2.47 -20.29 -12.48
C PRO A 202 -2.45 -20.85 -11.05
N GLY A 203 -3.63 -21.26 -10.55
CA GLY A 203 -3.81 -21.76 -9.19
C GLY A 203 -3.97 -20.70 -8.11
N PHE A 204 -3.88 -19.40 -8.44
CA PHE A 204 -4.14 -18.31 -7.52
C PHE A 204 -5.62 -17.95 -7.50
N SER A 205 -6.22 -17.86 -6.32
CA SER A 205 -7.60 -17.46 -6.12
C SER A 205 -7.75 -16.51 -4.93
N GLN A 206 -8.81 -15.73 -4.93
CA GLN A 206 -9.17 -14.78 -3.88
C GLN A 206 -10.61 -15.02 -3.44
N THR A 207 -10.89 -14.81 -2.16
CA THR A 207 -12.23 -14.92 -1.59
C THR A 207 -12.46 -13.74 -0.65
N PRO A 208 -13.60 -13.02 -0.78
CA PRO A 208 -13.92 -11.95 0.16
C PRO A 208 -14.15 -12.52 1.55
N LEU A 209 -13.78 -11.77 2.57
CA LEU A 209 -14.19 -12.03 3.95
C LEU A 209 -15.67 -11.63 4.08
N LYS A 210 -16.45 -12.49 4.72
CA LYS A 210 -17.86 -12.21 5.04
C LYS A 210 -17.96 -11.63 6.44
#